data_9a0148d10cb76105d885d605c7a7bffe
#
_entry.id   9a0148d10cb76105d885d605c7a7bffe
#
_cell.length_a   1.000
_cell.length_b   1.000
_cell.length_c   1.000
_cell.angle_alpha   90.00
_cell.angle_beta   90.00
_cell.angle_gamma   90.00
#
_symmetry.space_group_name_H-M   'P 1'
#
loop_
_entity.id
_entity.type
_entity.pdbx_description
1 polymer ?
#
loop_
_entity_poly.entity_id
_entity_poly.type
_entity_poly.pdbx_seq_one_letter_code
_entity_poly.pdbx_strand_id
1 'polypeptide(L)'
;MVVTAQRSETRDLDTPATTNVITAKDIENKGFVSVFDALEQTVGIQSYSYTGGQGDNGSSTGRTYIRGLDKGTLILINGAPINLNNYNSTAGIPISAVERIEVVKGSNSVLYGSEAMGGVINIITKKAGKSQNSITVTGGNINKKWEVFSQGDKYIVSLGREYFNEFKNSSMKYDNTYDTNRRAYNKDNLFASFNVSKDLTFNYMHTATNNTGMNYLKPDGSLSKTSYSYDDKRDNVALIYNNDENQIKSNLSFNRRRVDGKQYKTNGSIERSGSSSNFVLYSINFDNNKKWELSKKSSLLAGFTANKEKYEEIANNSNSISRDSLGIYLSYDQKYNDKFSTVVGLRGHFVKDNGFDGAHNAYLPQLQTLYKINENTSWYTNIGKSFEMPAVNSKYSRSGTGANSALKPQEGWTYETGLKHITETSSTKLAVFNMQMNNKFAWRKYSQLGITPPAGVDPDTYIQVNLGEFRNTGVEIEYNKFLNDRWQYNAGFTYQNPEAKDSGTWEQQSARLQFTTGAKYSYSKFGIGMNLFYSGDRENATKTINGKEHQLKDNVKLNAVVTYDPDRNSSFKLNLYNLLDRDNVLNVSENLDRPFNWTLSYNHTF
;
A
#
# COMPACT_ATOMS: atom_id res chain seq x y z
N MET A 1 -5.18 6.84 -21.22
CA MET A 1 -4.29 6.20 -20.22
C MET A 1 -4.38 4.70 -20.40
N VAL A 2 -3.27 3.98 -20.20
CA VAL A 2 -3.17 2.52 -20.30
C VAL A 2 -2.98 1.94 -18.89
N VAL A 3 -3.61 0.80 -18.62
CA VAL A 3 -3.53 0.06 -17.35
C VAL A 3 -2.95 -1.32 -17.65
N THR A 4 -1.94 -1.72 -16.90
CA THR A 4 -1.25 -3.02 -17.06
C THR A 4 -1.54 -3.99 -15.92
N ALA A 5 -2.16 -3.53 -14.84
CA ALA A 5 -2.49 -4.33 -13.67
C ALA A 5 -3.55 -5.43 -13.92
N GLN A 6 -4.06 -5.56 -15.15
CA GLN A 6 -4.88 -6.69 -15.63
C GLN A 6 -4.05 -7.69 -16.45
N ARG A 7 -2.72 -7.71 -16.29
CA ARG A 7 -1.75 -8.54 -17.02
C ARG A 7 -1.68 -8.31 -18.53
N SER A 8 -2.47 -7.40 -19.05
CA SER A 8 -2.42 -6.93 -20.45
C SER A 8 -2.54 -5.42 -20.47
N GLU A 9 -1.93 -4.79 -21.46
CA GLU A 9 -2.12 -3.36 -21.68
C GLU A 9 -3.54 -3.11 -22.20
N THR A 10 -4.31 -2.34 -21.45
CA THR A 10 -5.70 -2.02 -21.78
C THR A 10 -5.93 -0.54 -21.51
N ARG A 11 -6.67 0.14 -22.38
CA ARG A 11 -7.08 1.51 -22.08
C ARG A 11 -7.95 1.50 -20.82
N ASP A 12 -7.82 2.51 -19.98
CA ASP A 12 -8.63 2.64 -18.76
C ASP A 12 -10.13 2.54 -19.05
N LEU A 13 -10.59 3.18 -20.13
CA LEU A 13 -11.99 3.13 -20.59
C LEU A 13 -12.46 1.70 -20.93
N ASP A 14 -11.55 0.85 -21.37
CA ASP A 14 -11.82 -0.53 -21.79
C ASP A 14 -11.54 -1.56 -20.67
N THR A 15 -11.16 -1.10 -19.48
CA THR A 15 -10.90 -1.96 -18.32
C THR A 15 -12.16 -2.15 -17.51
N PRO A 16 -12.70 -3.38 -17.36
CA PRO A 16 -13.94 -3.65 -16.61
C PRO A 16 -13.71 -3.74 -15.10
N ALA A 17 -13.11 -2.70 -14.51
CA ALA A 17 -12.85 -2.56 -13.08
C ALA A 17 -12.65 -1.09 -12.72
N THR A 18 -12.81 -0.72 -11.45
CA THR A 18 -12.42 0.60 -10.95
C THR A 18 -10.90 0.75 -10.97
N THR A 19 -10.42 1.74 -11.68
CA THR A 19 -8.99 2.03 -11.86
C THR A 19 -8.67 3.47 -11.51
N ASN A 20 -7.53 3.70 -10.86
CA ASN A 20 -6.93 5.02 -10.72
C ASN A 20 -5.52 4.97 -11.31
N VAL A 21 -5.15 5.99 -12.05
CA VAL A 21 -3.80 6.12 -12.61
C VAL A 21 -3.25 7.47 -12.19
N ILE A 22 -2.14 7.46 -11.45
CA ILE A 22 -1.42 8.64 -10.99
C ILE A 22 -0.16 8.73 -11.82
N THR A 23 -0.05 9.70 -12.69
CA THR A 23 1.09 9.88 -13.60
C THR A 23 2.24 10.62 -12.91
N ALA A 24 3.45 10.55 -13.47
CA ALA A 24 4.59 11.37 -13.02
C ALA A 24 4.23 12.87 -12.98
N LYS A 25 3.43 13.34 -13.95
CA LYS A 25 2.94 14.72 -13.99
C LYS A 25 1.98 15.03 -12.83
N ASP A 26 1.12 14.08 -12.43
CA ASP A 26 0.25 14.25 -11.26
C ASP A 26 1.08 14.28 -9.97
N ILE A 27 2.09 13.42 -9.85
CA ILE A 27 3.04 13.39 -8.73
C ILE A 27 3.72 14.75 -8.58
N GLU A 28 4.23 15.30 -9.68
CA GLU A 28 4.87 16.60 -9.70
C GLU A 28 3.90 17.73 -9.37
N ASN A 29 2.73 17.74 -10.03
CA ASN A 29 1.72 18.78 -9.93
C ASN A 29 1.12 18.91 -8.52
N LYS A 30 0.96 17.76 -7.83
CA LYS A 30 0.39 17.72 -6.49
C LYS A 30 1.46 17.80 -5.38
N GLY A 31 2.74 17.82 -5.78
CA GLY A 31 3.86 17.91 -4.84
C GLY A 31 4.10 16.66 -4.01
N PHE A 32 3.65 15.49 -4.48
CA PHE A 32 3.89 14.23 -3.78
C PHE A 32 5.39 13.94 -3.71
N VAL A 33 5.86 13.60 -2.52
CA VAL A 33 7.28 13.30 -2.27
C VAL A 33 7.54 11.80 -2.07
N SER A 34 6.47 11.02 -1.99
CA SER A 34 6.52 9.55 -1.87
C SER A 34 5.33 8.90 -2.56
N VAL A 35 5.46 7.60 -2.84
CA VAL A 35 4.34 6.77 -3.33
C VAL A 35 3.20 6.73 -2.30
N PHE A 36 3.53 6.74 -1.02
CA PHE A 36 2.55 6.76 0.07
C PHE A 36 1.67 8.03 0.01
N ASP A 37 2.26 9.21 -0.17
CA ASP A 37 1.50 10.47 -0.27
C ASP A 37 0.53 10.44 -1.46
N ALA A 38 0.96 9.87 -2.58
CA ALA A 38 0.13 9.75 -3.78
C ALA A 38 -1.06 8.79 -3.54
N LEU A 39 -0.83 7.68 -2.84
CA LEU A 39 -1.87 6.70 -2.52
C LEU A 39 -2.86 7.25 -1.48
N GLU A 40 -2.38 7.97 -0.46
CA GLU A 40 -3.25 8.55 0.58
C GLU A 40 -4.29 9.50 0.00
N GLN A 41 -3.95 10.24 -1.07
CA GLN A 41 -4.86 11.16 -1.73
C GLN A 41 -5.66 10.53 -2.88
N THR A 42 -5.63 9.22 -2.99
CA THR A 42 -6.39 8.49 -4.02
C THR A 42 -7.76 8.06 -3.47
N VAL A 43 -8.81 8.28 -4.25
CA VAL A 43 -10.19 7.90 -3.91
C VAL A 43 -10.26 6.44 -3.47
N GLY A 44 -10.99 6.13 -2.40
CA GLY A 44 -11.19 4.77 -1.87
C GLY A 44 -9.94 4.10 -1.32
N ILE A 45 -8.85 4.85 -1.13
CA ILE A 45 -7.63 4.38 -0.48
C ILE A 45 -7.44 5.10 0.85
N GLN A 46 -7.08 4.35 1.85
CA GLN A 46 -6.65 4.86 3.15
C GLN A 46 -5.25 4.36 3.41
N SER A 47 -4.32 5.28 3.64
CA SER A 47 -2.95 4.95 3.99
C SER A 47 -2.62 5.55 5.33
N TYR A 48 -2.03 4.77 6.23
CA TYR A 48 -1.54 5.29 7.49
C TYR A 48 -0.25 4.61 7.93
N SER A 49 0.53 5.34 8.70
CA SER A 49 1.72 4.82 9.35
C SER A 49 1.60 5.00 10.86
N TYR A 50 1.82 3.93 11.61
CA TYR A 50 1.85 3.99 13.08
C TYR A 50 2.99 4.86 13.61
N THR A 51 3.93 5.21 12.78
CA THR A 51 5.10 5.99 13.17
C THR A 51 4.96 7.48 12.86
N GLY A 52 3.82 7.90 12.27
CA GLY A 52 3.48 9.30 12.04
C GLY A 52 4.55 10.04 11.23
N GLY A 53 5.08 9.59 10.23
CA GLY A 53 6.08 10.27 9.42
C GLY A 53 5.64 10.41 7.98
N GLN A 54 6.48 10.99 7.16
CA GLN A 54 6.31 10.98 5.73
C GLN A 54 6.36 9.57 5.20
N GLY A 55 5.17 9.06 4.89
CA GLY A 55 5.05 7.79 4.26
C GLY A 55 5.37 6.63 5.17
N ASP A 56 5.49 5.50 4.54
CA ASP A 56 5.94 4.27 5.15
C ASP A 56 7.47 4.35 5.35
N ASN A 57 7.88 4.58 6.57
CA ASN A 57 9.31 4.69 6.93
C ASN A 57 10.03 3.35 7.01
N GLY A 58 9.46 2.28 6.44
CA GLY A 58 10.06 0.97 6.42
C GLY A 58 9.80 0.12 7.66
N SER A 59 9.27 0.68 8.74
CA SER A 59 8.80 -0.16 9.85
C SER A 59 7.54 -0.93 9.40
N SER A 60 7.25 -2.06 10.03
CA SER A 60 6.07 -2.91 9.75
C SER A 60 4.72 -2.22 9.99
N THR A 61 4.71 -0.92 10.01
CA THR A 61 3.63 -0.09 10.56
C THR A 61 2.92 0.76 9.53
N GLY A 62 3.49 0.96 8.34
CA GLY A 62 2.79 1.60 7.22
C GLY A 62 1.89 0.61 6.51
N ARG A 63 0.66 1.00 6.21
CA ARG A 63 -0.32 0.17 5.50
C ARG A 63 -1.15 1.00 4.55
N THR A 64 -1.48 0.39 3.44
CA THR A 64 -2.42 0.93 2.46
C THR A 64 -3.63 0.03 2.40
N TYR A 65 -4.79 0.58 2.67
CA TYR A 65 -6.08 -0.09 2.64
C TYR A 65 -6.86 0.35 1.42
N ILE A 66 -7.40 -0.61 0.70
CA ILE A 66 -8.37 -0.36 -0.36
C ILE A 66 -9.76 -0.66 0.20
N ARG A 67 -10.65 0.35 0.15
CA ARG A 67 -12.04 0.22 0.61
C ARG A 67 -12.17 -0.31 2.04
N GLY A 68 -11.36 0.22 2.95
CA GLY A 68 -11.41 -0.13 4.37
C GLY A 68 -10.97 -1.55 4.74
N LEU A 69 -10.48 -2.34 3.78
CA LEU A 69 -9.95 -3.67 4.05
C LEU A 69 -8.49 -3.56 4.50
N ASP A 70 -8.23 -3.95 5.75
CA ASP A 70 -6.94 -3.79 6.43
C ASP A 70 -5.82 -4.70 5.92
N LYS A 71 -6.18 -5.64 5.06
CA LYS A 71 -5.29 -6.57 4.35
C LYS A 71 -5.82 -6.81 2.94
N GLY A 72 -5.08 -7.54 2.13
CA GLY A 72 -5.53 -7.86 0.78
C GLY A 72 -5.26 -6.75 -0.24
N THR A 73 -4.23 -5.94 -0.01
CA THR A 73 -3.68 -5.00 -1.00
C THR A 73 -2.33 -5.51 -1.49
N LEU A 74 -2.25 -5.91 -2.74
CA LEU A 74 -1.02 -6.36 -3.37
C LEU A 74 -0.30 -5.20 -4.02
N ILE A 75 1.00 -5.03 -3.72
CA ILE A 75 1.86 -4.03 -4.35
C ILE A 75 2.85 -4.72 -5.28
N LEU A 76 2.93 -4.20 -6.50
CA LEU A 76 3.83 -4.66 -7.54
C LEU A 76 4.77 -3.52 -7.97
N ILE A 77 5.98 -3.87 -8.37
CA ILE A 77 6.88 -2.99 -9.15
C ILE A 77 7.07 -3.64 -10.52
N ASN A 78 6.58 -2.98 -11.57
CA ASN A 78 6.62 -3.50 -12.94
C ASN A 78 6.01 -4.92 -13.06
N GLY A 79 4.98 -5.22 -12.27
CA GLY A 79 4.32 -6.53 -12.24
C GLY A 79 4.93 -7.56 -11.29
N ALA A 80 6.09 -7.30 -10.68
CA ALA A 80 6.72 -8.19 -9.70
C ALA A 80 6.25 -7.85 -8.26
N PRO A 81 5.74 -8.82 -7.47
CA PRO A 81 5.24 -8.58 -6.13
C PRO A 81 6.37 -8.24 -5.14
N ILE A 82 6.09 -7.28 -4.26
CA ILE A 82 7.01 -6.86 -3.19
C ILE A 82 6.45 -7.07 -1.78
N ASN A 83 5.23 -7.54 -1.65
CA ASN A 83 4.65 -7.88 -0.36
C ASN A 83 5.44 -8.99 0.33
N LEU A 84 5.51 -8.93 1.65
CA LEU A 84 6.11 -9.95 2.50
C LEU A 84 5.23 -10.18 3.71
N ASN A 85 4.74 -11.41 3.90
CA ASN A 85 3.98 -11.80 5.09
C ASN A 85 2.76 -10.88 5.33
N ASN A 86 2.02 -10.54 4.26
CA ASN A 86 0.88 -9.61 4.23
C ASN A 86 1.24 -8.16 4.62
N TYR A 87 2.50 -7.74 4.53
CA TYR A 87 2.90 -6.35 4.67
C TYR A 87 3.09 -5.71 3.29
N ASN A 88 2.36 -4.64 3.04
CA ASN A 88 2.28 -3.92 1.76
C ASN A 88 3.00 -2.56 1.84
N SER A 89 4.30 -2.55 2.12
CA SER A 89 5.08 -1.33 2.27
C SER A 89 5.50 -0.73 0.93
N THR A 90 5.33 0.57 0.77
CA THR A 90 5.84 1.36 -0.35
C THR A 90 7.15 2.09 -0.04
N ALA A 91 7.70 1.89 1.17
CA ALA A 91 8.96 2.50 1.58
C ALA A 91 10.11 2.08 0.67
N GLY A 92 10.97 3.02 0.36
CA GLY A 92 12.15 2.78 -0.45
C GLY A 92 11.93 2.84 -1.97
N ILE A 93 10.69 2.99 -2.43
CA ILE A 93 10.43 3.23 -3.85
C ILE A 93 10.70 4.71 -4.14
N PRO A 94 11.77 5.05 -4.86
CA PRO A 94 12.10 6.44 -5.13
C PRO A 94 11.06 7.02 -6.08
N ILE A 95 10.43 8.10 -5.66
CA ILE A 95 9.36 8.77 -6.44
C ILE A 95 9.89 9.28 -7.79
N SER A 96 11.18 9.62 -7.86
CA SER A 96 11.87 10.05 -9.10
C SER A 96 11.92 8.98 -10.17
N ALA A 97 11.96 7.69 -9.78
CA ALA A 97 11.97 6.57 -10.71
C ALA A 97 10.56 6.15 -11.17
N VAL A 98 9.49 6.71 -10.58
CA VAL A 98 8.10 6.35 -10.93
C VAL A 98 7.66 7.06 -12.20
N GLU A 99 7.15 6.30 -13.17
CA GLU A 99 6.44 6.80 -14.34
C GLU A 99 4.96 7.01 -14.05
N ARG A 100 4.34 6.01 -13.39
CA ARG A 100 2.95 6.07 -12.94
C ARG A 100 2.65 5.03 -11.87
N ILE A 101 1.59 5.26 -11.13
CA ILE A 101 1.04 4.31 -10.17
C ILE A 101 -0.34 3.91 -10.69
N GLU A 102 -0.56 2.62 -10.90
CA GLU A 102 -1.82 2.05 -11.33
C GLU A 102 -2.48 1.36 -10.14
N VAL A 103 -3.71 1.72 -9.84
CA VAL A 103 -4.52 1.05 -8.81
C VAL A 103 -5.71 0.40 -9.49
N VAL A 104 -5.89 -0.90 -9.29
CA VAL A 104 -7.09 -1.64 -9.71
C VAL A 104 -7.77 -2.17 -8.47
N LYS A 105 -8.98 -1.69 -8.22
CA LYS A 105 -9.76 -2.03 -7.01
C LYS A 105 -10.67 -3.22 -7.24
N GLY A 106 -11.15 -3.80 -6.14
CA GLY A 106 -12.00 -4.97 -6.14
C GLY A 106 -11.25 -6.29 -6.28
N SER A 107 -11.97 -7.37 -6.49
CA SER A 107 -11.38 -8.71 -6.56
C SER A 107 -10.47 -8.87 -7.77
N ASN A 108 -9.18 -9.03 -7.53
CA ASN A 108 -8.17 -9.34 -8.53
C ASN A 108 -7.46 -10.67 -8.21
N SER A 109 -8.01 -11.45 -7.29
CA SER A 109 -7.38 -12.70 -6.82
C SER A 109 -7.30 -13.78 -7.89
N VAL A 110 -8.12 -13.73 -8.94
CA VAL A 110 -8.00 -14.64 -10.09
C VAL A 110 -6.62 -14.48 -10.74
N LEU A 111 -6.21 -13.26 -11.04
CA LEU A 111 -4.94 -13.00 -11.71
C LEU A 111 -3.74 -13.08 -10.75
N TYR A 112 -3.90 -12.65 -9.49
CA TYR A 112 -2.79 -12.41 -8.57
C TYR A 112 -2.78 -13.31 -7.33
N GLY A 113 -3.87 -14.04 -7.05
CA GLY A 113 -3.98 -14.96 -5.92
C GLY A 113 -4.29 -14.27 -4.60
N SER A 114 -3.70 -14.79 -3.53
CA SER A 114 -3.77 -14.21 -2.19
C SER A 114 -3.23 -12.77 -2.19
N GLU A 115 -3.65 -11.95 -1.22
CA GLU A 115 -3.27 -10.54 -1.04
C GLU A 115 -3.86 -9.55 -2.07
N ALA A 116 -4.59 -10.00 -3.10
CA ALA A 116 -5.27 -9.12 -4.07
C ALA A 116 -6.79 -9.04 -3.84
N MET A 117 -7.23 -9.17 -2.58
CA MET A 117 -8.64 -9.19 -2.17
C MET A 117 -9.30 -7.81 -2.31
N GLY A 118 -8.65 -6.76 -1.81
CA GLY A 118 -9.08 -5.37 -1.94
C GLY A 118 -8.70 -4.75 -3.29
N GLY A 119 -7.58 -5.21 -3.85
CA GLY A 119 -7.07 -4.71 -5.12
C GLY A 119 -5.56 -4.85 -5.28
N VAL A 120 -5.07 -4.30 -6.39
CA VAL A 120 -3.66 -4.32 -6.79
C VAL A 120 -3.18 -2.89 -7.03
N ILE A 121 -2.00 -2.58 -6.53
CA ILE A 121 -1.26 -1.34 -6.81
C ILE A 121 -0.02 -1.74 -7.60
N ASN A 122 0.06 -1.34 -8.86
CA ASN A 122 1.23 -1.61 -9.70
C ASN A 122 2.00 -0.31 -9.96
N ILE A 123 3.22 -0.24 -9.45
CA ILE A 123 4.10 0.91 -9.60
C ILE A 123 4.96 0.66 -10.82
N ILE A 124 4.69 1.44 -11.87
CA ILE A 124 5.44 1.37 -13.11
C ILE A 124 6.57 2.38 -13.03
N THR A 125 7.79 1.89 -13.19
CA THR A 125 8.98 2.74 -13.21
C THR A 125 9.21 3.33 -14.61
N LYS A 126 9.94 4.43 -14.66
CA LYS A 126 10.45 4.98 -15.93
C LYS A 126 11.19 3.89 -16.70
N LYS A 127 11.17 3.97 -18.01
CA LYS A 127 11.92 3.04 -18.87
C LYS A 127 13.31 3.62 -19.16
N ALA A 128 14.33 2.76 -19.21
CA ALA A 128 15.63 3.12 -19.73
C ALA A 128 15.48 3.72 -21.15
N GLY A 129 16.26 4.73 -21.47
CA GLY A 129 16.14 5.46 -22.74
C GLY A 129 17.09 6.65 -22.76
N LYS A 130 16.64 7.80 -23.26
CA LYS A 130 17.47 8.99 -23.39
C LYS A 130 18.18 9.32 -22.08
N SER A 131 19.49 9.60 -22.19
CA SER A 131 20.33 9.95 -21.02
C SER A 131 19.75 11.15 -20.28
N GLN A 132 19.58 10.99 -18.99
CA GLN A 132 19.16 12.04 -18.08
C GLN A 132 19.80 11.77 -16.70
N ASN A 133 20.54 12.75 -16.21
CA ASN A 133 21.12 12.69 -14.88
C ASN A 133 20.61 13.86 -14.06
N SER A 134 20.26 13.66 -12.82
CA SER A 134 19.83 14.75 -11.94
C SER A 134 20.25 14.55 -10.49
N ILE A 135 20.42 15.64 -9.81
CA ILE A 135 20.62 15.69 -8.36
C ILE A 135 19.49 16.53 -7.76
N THR A 136 18.86 15.99 -6.74
CA THR A 136 17.87 16.70 -5.94
C THR A 136 18.35 16.85 -4.51
N VAL A 137 18.35 18.07 -4.00
CA VAL A 137 18.62 18.36 -2.59
C VAL A 137 17.39 19.03 -1.98
N THR A 138 16.96 18.54 -0.83
CA THR A 138 15.79 19.02 -0.10
C THR A 138 16.18 19.40 1.32
N GLY A 139 15.77 20.58 1.76
CA GLY A 139 15.85 21.05 3.15
C GLY A 139 14.48 21.43 3.66
N GLY A 140 14.20 21.16 4.92
CA GLY A 140 12.93 21.50 5.57
C GLY A 140 13.07 21.62 7.08
N ASN A 141 11.98 22.01 7.75
CA ASN A 141 11.99 22.13 9.21
C ASN A 141 12.07 20.78 9.94
N ILE A 142 11.53 19.68 9.35
CA ILE A 142 11.55 18.36 9.97
C ILE A 142 12.26 17.30 9.13
N ASN A 143 12.51 17.54 7.84
CA ASN A 143 13.22 16.58 7.01
C ASN A 143 14.27 17.22 6.10
N LYS A 144 15.27 16.40 5.77
CA LYS A 144 16.33 16.71 4.79
C LYS A 144 16.51 15.49 3.91
N LYS A 145 16.69 15.70 2.62
CA LYS A 145 16.88 14.60 1.65
C LYS A 145 17.88 15.01 0.58
N TRP A 146 18.65 14.07 0.12
CA TRP A 146 19.33 14.16 -1.18
C TRP A 146 19.02 12.93 -2.00
N GLU A 147 19.01 13.09 -3.30
CA GLU A 147 18.76 12.02 -4.25
C GLU A 147 19.53 12.26 -5.54
N VAL A 148 20.18 11.22 -6.05
CA VAL A 148 20.84 11.18 -7.37
C VAL A 148 20.03 10.24 -8.25
N PHE A 149 19.65 10.70 -9.42
CA PHE A 149 18.96 9.92 -10.42
C PHE A 149 19.80 9.90 -11.71
N SER A 150 19.99 8.72 -12.28
CA SER A 150 20.70 8.53 -13.54
C SER A 150 19.94 7.55 -14.42
N GLN A 151 19.74 7.93 -15.67
CA GLN A 151 19.10 7.12 -16.69
C GLN A 151 19.95 7.14 -17.96
N GLY A 152 20.08 5.99 -18.60
CA GLY A 152 20.71 5.81 -19.91
C GLY A 152 19.94 4.79 -20.74
N ASP A 153 20.48 4.44 -21.90
CA ASP A 153 19.79 3.58 -22.87
C ASP A 153 19.37 2.21 -22.31
N LYS A 154 20.10 1.70 -21.34
CA LYS A 154 19.87 0.36 -20.78
C LYS A 154 19.64 0.34 -19.28
N TYR A 155 19.67 1.48 -18.59
CA TYR A 155 19.60 1.49 -17.15
C TYR A 155 18.85 2.70 -16.60
N ILE A 156 18.37 2.51 -15.36
CA ILE A 156 17.90 3.54 -14.45
C ILE A 156 18.50 3.24 -13.09
N VAL A 157 19.07 4.23 -12.43
CA VAL A 157 19.56 4.13 -11.05
C VAL A 157 19.09 5.35 -10.27
N SER A 158 18.55 5.13 -9.10
CA SER A 158 18.23 6.18 -8.13
C SER A 158 18.83 5.82 -6.78
N LEU A 159 19.57 6.72 -6.19
CA LEU A 159 20.20 6.58 -4.88
C LEU A 159 19.86 7.80 -4.04
N GLY A 160 19.40 7.60 -2.81
CA GLY A 160 19.05 8.73 -1.95
C GLY A 160 19.12 8.41 -0.48
N ARG A 161 19.19 9.47 0.32
CA ARG A 161 19.09 9.40 1.77
C ARG A 161 18.17 10.49 2.29
N GLU A 162 17.31 10.10 3.21
CA GLU A 162 16.39 10.99 3.91
C GLU A 162 16.64 10.93 5.41
N TYR A 163 16.67 12.10 6.02
CA TYR A 163 16.72 12.30 7.46
C TYR A 163 15.44 12.97 7.90
N PHE A 164 14.78 12.38 8.89
CA PHE A 164 13.57 12.90 9.48
C PHE A 164 13.84 13.22 10.95
N ASN A 165 13.76 14.51 11.29
CA ASN A 165 13.98 14.99 12.64
C ASN A 165 12.84 14.54 13.56
N GLU A 166 13.11 14.56 14.83
CA GLU A 166 12.15 14.21 15.87
C GLU A 166 10.93 15.14 15.86
N PHE A 167 9.74 14.57 15.90
CA PHE A 167 8.47 15.29 16.06
C PHE A 167 7.51 14.49 16.94
N LYS A 168 6.54 15.22 17.53
CA LYS A 168 5.48 14.61 18.33
C LYS A 168 4.53 13.80 17.42
N ASN A 169 4.35 12.52 17.71
CA ASN A 169 3.49 11.66 16.91
C ASN A 169 2.41 10.90 17.69
N SER A 170 2.08 11.32 18.91
CA SER A 170 0.97 10.76 19.68
C SER A 170 0.24 11.84 20.46
N SER A 171 -1.09 11.75 20.47
CA SER A 171 -1.97 12.62 21.27
C SER A 171 -2.43 11.95 22.55
N MET A 172 -2.03 10.71 22.82
CA MET A 172 -2.52 9.93 23.96
C MET A 172 -2.23 10.61 25.29
N LYS A 173 -3.29 10.71 26.10
CA LYS A 173 -3.24 11.04 27.52
C LYS A 173 -3.52 9.75 28.31
N TYR A 174 -2.54 9.21 28.99
CA TYR A 174 -2.72 8.13 29.96
C TYR A 174 -2.83 8.73 31.36
N ASP A 175 -3.95 8.52 32.05
CA ASP A 175 -4.17 8.85 33.47
C ASP A 175 -3.56 10.19 33.90
N ASN A 176 -3.93 11.31 33.25
CA ASN A 176 -3.37 12.64 33.46
C ASN A 176 -1.85 12.77 33.13
N THR A 177 -1.20 11.73 32.61
CA THR A 177 0.14 11.80 32.06
C THR A 177 0.08 12.07 30.57
N TYR A 178 0.82 13.07 30.09
CA TYR A 178 0.97 13.33 28.67
C TYR A 178 2.04 12.39 28.11
N ASP A 179 1.63 11.41 27.32
CA ASP A 179 2.54 10.62 26.53
C ASP A 179 2.89 11.39 25.24
N THR A 180 4.03 12.05 25.20
CA THR A 180 4.59 12.57 23.95
C THR A 180 5.50 11.51 23.35
N ASN A 181 4.98 10.68 22.46
CA ASN A 181 5.80 9.81 21.65
C ASN A 181 6.45 10.66 20.55
N ARG A 182 7.78 10.65 20.47
CA ARG A 182 8.56 11.35 19.44
C ARG A 182 9.28 10.35 18.58
N ARG A 183 9.30 10.61 17.28
CA ARG A 183 9.90 9.73 16.28
C ARG A 183 10.88 10.47 15.40
N ALA A 184 11.99 9.82 15.13
CA ALA A 184 12.96 10.22 14.11
C ALA A 184 13.35 9.02 13.28
N TYR A 185 13.75 9.20 12.04
CA TYR A 185 14.29 8.14 11.23
C TYR A 185 15.32 8.62 10.20
N ASN A 186 16.19 7.71 9.81
CA ASN A 186 17.06 7.84 8.65
C ASN A 186 16.68 6.73 7.67
N LYS A 187 16.61 7.05 6.39
CA LYS A 187 16.27 6.09 5.35
C LYS A 187 17.21 6.22 4.16
N ASP A 188 17.90 5.14 3.86
CA ASP A 188 18.68 4.99 2.64
C ASP A 188 17.86 4.18 1.64
N ASN A 189 17.89 4.57 0.37
CA ASN A 189 17.27 3.85 -0.71
C ASN A 189 18.17 3.78 -1.94
N LEU A 190 18.15 2.62 -2.58
CA LEU A 190 18.74 2.38 -3.88
C LEU A 190 17.71 1.66 -4.74
N PHE A 191 17.47 2.17 -5.92
CA PHE A 191 16.74 1.48 -6.96
C PHE A 191 17.59 1.42 -8.22
N ALA A 192 17.67 0.24 -8.84
CA ALA A 192 18.37 0.03 -10.10
C ALA A 192 17.52 -0.86 -11.01
N SER A 193 17.42 -0.47 -12.27
CA SER A 193 16.75 -1.24 -13.32
C SER A 193 17.65 -1.30 -14.54
N PHE A 194 17.87 -2.50 -15.09
CA PHE A 194 18.74 -2.74 -16.23
C PHE A 194 18.02 -3.56 -17.29
N ASN A 195 17.97 -3.06 -18.52
CA ASN A 195 17.54 -3.83 -19.67
C ASN A 195 18.68 -4.80 -20.07
N VAL A 196 18.57 -6.06 -19.66
CA VAL A 196 19.54 -7.11 -20.01
C VAL A 196 19.44 -7.47 -21.49
N SER A 197 18.20 -7.50 -22.00
CA SER A 197 17.90 -7.64 -23.43
C SER A 197 16.66 -6.83 -23.80
N LYS A 198 16.18 -6.94 -25.04
CA LYS A 198 14.92 -6.34 -25.52
C LYS A 198 13.74 -6.73 -24.63
N ASP A 199 13.70 -7.99 -24.19
CA ASP A 199 12.56 -8.59 -23.49
C ASP A 199 12.83 -8.85 -21.99
N LEU A 200 14.08 -8.72 -21.52
CA LEU A 200 14.47 -9.06 -20.15
C LEU A 200 14.99 -7.84 -19.40
N THR A 201 14.36 -7.54 -18.28
CA THR A 201 14.76 -6.47 -17.36
C THR A 201 15.13 -7.05 -15.99
N PHE A 202 16.24 -6.59 -15.43
CA PHE A 202 16.64 -6.85 -14.04
C PHE A 202 16.34 -5.63 -13.19
N ASN A 203 15.64 -5.81 -12.07
CA ASN A 203 15.38 -4.77 -11.07
C ASN A 203 16.00 -5.16 -9.73
N TYR A 204 16.60 -4.18 -9.07
CA TYR A 204 17.05 -4.28 -7.68
C TYR A 204 16.60 -3.05 -6.89
N MET A 205 16.04 -3.28 -5.71
CA MET A 205 15.71 -2.23 -4.75
C MET A 205 16.26 -2.60 -3.38
N HIS A 206 16.96 -1.68 -2.76
CA HIS A 206 17.41 -1.77 -1.37
C HIS A 206 16.88 -0.59 -0.57
N THR A 207 16.38 -0.88 0.63
CA THR A 207 16.00 0.15 1.60
C THR A 207 16.55 -0.21 2.96
N ALA A 208 17.22 0.73 3.60
CA ALA A 208 17.63 0.61 4.98
C ALA A 208 17.05 1.77 5.79
N THR A 209 16.26 1.46 6.80
CA THR A 209 15.65 2.46 7.68
C THR A 209 16.10 2.22 9.10
N ASN A 210 16.68 3.22 9.73
CA ASN A 210 16.88 3.26 11.17
C ASN A 210 15.81 4.18 11.77
N ASN A 211 14.92 3.61 12.56
CA ASN A 211 13.82 4.30 13.20
C ASN A 211 14.04 4.31 14.71
N THR A 212 14.12 5.49 15.28
CA THR A 212 14.25 5.67 16.74
C THR A 212 12.98 6.29 17.28
N GLY A 213 12.44 5.70 18.34
CA GLY A 213 11.32 6.25 19.09
C GLY A 213 11.75 6.61 20.50
N MET A 214 11.44 7.82 20.92
CA MET A 214 11.58 8.24 22.32
C MET A 214 10.22 8.24 22.99
N ASN A 215 10.24 7.95 24.27
CA ASN A 215 9.07 7.61 25.04
C ASN A 215 8.64 8.75 25.94
N TYR A 216 7.53 8.59 26.42
CA TYR A 216 6.72 9.12 27.50
C TYR A 216 7.46 10.06 28.44
N LEU A 217 7.18 11.36 28.31
CA LEU A 217 7.44 12.32 29.38
C LEU A 217 6.28 12.28 30.37
N LYS A 218 6.55 12.06 31.64
CA LYS A 218 5.59 12.31 32.72
C LYS A 218 5.31 13.81 32.84
N PRO A 219 4.22 14.25 33.49
CA PRO A 219 3.93 15.66 33.70
C PRO A 219 5.05 16.44 34.39
N ASP A 220 5.88 15.76 35.19
CA ASP A 220 7.04 16.31 35.86
C ASP A 220 8.28 16.45 34.96
N GLY A 221 8.14 16.10 33.66
CA GLY A 221 9.23 16.12 32.69
C GLY A 221 10.18 14.92 32.77
N SER A 222 9.99 14.00 33.69
CA SER A 222 10.81 12.79 33.80
C SER A 222 10.43 11.77 32.73
N LEU A 223 11.42 11.01 32.23
CA LEU A 223 11.18 9.89 31.33
C LEU A 223 10.62 8.70 32.09
N SER A 224 9.40 8.26 31.76
CA SER A 224 8.77 7.13 32.43
C SER A 224 9.14 5.79 31.84
N LYS A 225 9.66 5.74 30.62
CA LYS A 225 10.01 4.49 29.91
C LYS A 225 11.14 4.62 28.90
N THR A 226 11.59 3.56 28.45
CA THR A 226 12.60 3.08 27.53
C THR A 226 12.46 3.61 26.11
N SER A 227 13.54 4.04 25.51
CA SER A 227 13.63 4.29 24.06
C SER A 227 13.75 2.97 23.30
N TYR A 228 13.38 2.97 22.04
CA TYR A 228 13.56 1.83 21.16
C TYR A 228 14.16 2.27 19.82
N SER A 229 14.88 1.36 19.19
CA SER A 229 15.32 1.51 17.82
C SER A 229 14.95 0.28 17.01
N TYR A 230 14.63 0.50 15.74
CA TYR A 230 14.39 -0.54 14.75
C TYR A 230 15.25 -0.28 13.53
N ASP A 231 16.13 -1.23 13.22
CA ASP A 231 16.83 -1.30 11.95
C ASP A 231 16.02 -2.22 11.03
N ASP A 232 15.43 -1.67 9.97
CA ASP A 232 14.65 -2.41 8.97
C ASP A 232 15.38 -2.34 7.62
N LYS A 233 15.83 -3.48 7.12
CA LYS A 233 16.50 -3.60 5.83
C LYS A 233 15.68 -4.47 4.90
N ARG A 234 15.48 -4.00 3.67
CA ARG A 234 14.72 -4.68 2.64
C ARG A 234 15.51 -4.75 1.35
N ASP A 235 15.49 -5.91 0.75
CA ASP A 235 16.06 -6.17 -0.56
C ASP A 235 14.96 -6.78 -1.44
N ASN A 236 14.75 -6.23 -2.63
CA ASN A 236 13.86 -6.75 -3.64
C ASN A 236 14.64 -6.91 -4.93
N VAL A 237 14.69 -8.12 -5.46
CA VAL A 237 15.33 -8.46 -6.74
C VAL A 237 14.26 -9.02 -7.65
N ALA A 238 14.21 -8.59 -8.92
CA ALA A 238 13.30 -9.16 -9.89
C ALA A 238 13.95 -9.30 -11.27
N LEU A 239 13.70 -10.42 -11.92
CA LEU A 239 13.90 -10.64 -13.35
C LEU A 239 12.54 -10.64 -14.01
N ILE A 240 12.33 -9.70 -14.93
CA ILE A 240 11.06 -9.48 -15.61
C ILE A 240 11.26 -9.71 -17.09
N TYR A 241 10.59 -10.72 -17.63
CA TYR A 241 10.59 -11.07 -19.04
C TYR A 241 9.24 -10.72 -19.65
N ASN A 242 9.25 -9.85 -20.67
CA ASN A 242 8.08 -9.45 -21.44
C ASN A 242 8.37 -9.61 -22.92
N ASN A 243 7.79 -10.62 -23.54
CA ASN A 243 7.88 -10.85 -24.97
C ASN A 243 6.53 -10.58 -25.63
N ASP A 244 6.40 -9.40 -26.24
CA ASP A 244 5.14 -8.97 -26.85
C ASP A 244 4.79 -9.75 -28.13
N GLU A 245 5.78 -10.26 -28.87
CA GLU A 245 5.56 -11.06 -30.08
C GLU A 245 4.87 -12.39 -29.74
N ASN A 246 5.32 -13.05 -28.67
CA ASN A 246 4.77 -14.32 -28.21
C ASN A 246 3.71 -14.17 -27.14
N GLN A 247 3.44 -12.92 -26.71
CA GLN A 247 2.49 -12.60 -25.63
C GLN A 247 2.78 -13.37 -24.34
N ILE A 248 4.08 -13.50 -24.01
CA ILE A 248 4.55 -14.18 -22.79
C ILE A 248 5.07 -13.14 -21.81
N LYS A 249 4.59 -13.22 -20.58
CA LYS A 249 5.11 -12.43 -19.46
C LYS A 249 5.51 -13.37 -18.32
N SER A 250 6.72 -13.17 -17.81
CA SER A 250 7.24 -13.94 -16.69
C SER A 250 7.96 -13.00 -15.72
N ASN A 251 7.85 -13.27 -14.45
CA ASN A 251 8.72 -12.64 -13.47
C ASN A 251 9.21 -13.67 -12.46
N LEU A 252 10.47 -13.53 -12.06
CA LEU A 252 11.06 -14.22 -10.93
C LEU A 252 11.52 -13.15 -9.95
N SER A 253 10.97 -13.13 -8.74
CA SER A 253 11.36 -12.16 -7.74
C SER A 253 11.78 -12.82 -6.43
N PHE A 254 12.77 -12.21 -5.79
CA PHE A 254 13.23 -12.53 -4.45
C PHE A 254 13.09 -11.29 -3.59
N ASN A 255 12.41 -11.44 -2.46
CA ASN A 255 12.23 -10.37 -1.49
C ASN A 255 12.78 -10.83 -0.14
N ARG A 256 13.49 -9.93 0.53
CA ARG A 256 14.02 -10.14 1.88
C ARG A 256 13.72 -8.92 2.73
N ARG A 257 13.36 -9.16 3.97
CA ARG A 257 13.25 -8.13 5.01
C ARG A 257 13.88 -8.62 6.29
N ARG A 258 14.77 -7.83 6.85
CA ARG A 258 15.36 -8.07 8.17
C ARG A 258 15.02 -6.91 9.09
N VAL A 259 14.50 -7.22 10.26
CA VAL A 259 14.23 -6.26 11.32
C VAL A 259 15.04 -6.63 12.55
N ASP A 260 15.80 -5.67 13.07
CA ASP A 260 16.53 -5.76 14.33
C ASP A 260 15.99 -4.67 15.28
N GLY A 261 15.21 -5.07 16.28
CA GLY A 261 14.62 -4.16 17.28
C GLY A 261 15.36 -4.23 18.61
N LYS A 262 15.64 -3.07 19.19
CA LYS A 262 16.24 -2.92 20.51
C LYS A 262 15.41 -1.97 21.36
N GLN A 263 15.27 -2.30 22.64
CA GLN A 263 14.63 -1.46 23.63
C GLN A 263 15.65 -1.10 24.70
N TYR A 264 15.72 0.18 25.07
CA TYR A 264 16.70 0.71 26.00
C TYR A 264 16.01 1.23 27.26
N LYS A 265 16.61 1.02 28.42
CA LYS A 265 16.21 1.66 29.69
C LYS A 265 16.58 3.14 29.67
N THR A 266 16.04 3.89 30.64
CA THR A 266 16.35 5.31 30.84
C THR A 266 17.82 5.60 31.06
N ASN A 267 18.60 4.63 31.56
CA ASN A 267 20.05 4.74 31.75
C ASN A 267 20.86 4.37 30.49
N GLY A 268 20.20 4.12 29.35
CA GLY A 268 20.85 3.73 28.09
C GLY A 268 21.23 2.26 27.99
N SER A 269 21.05 1.43 29.04
CA SER A 269 21.30 -0.02 28.94
C SER A 269 20.20 -0.73 28.16
N ILE A 270 20.56 -1.81 27.44
CA ILE A 270 19.56 -2.61 26.71
C ILE A 270 18.68 -3.34 27.71
N GLU A 271 17.38 -3.04 27.69
CA GLU A 271 16.40 -3.72 28.53
C GLU A 271 15.94 -5.04 27.91
N ARG A 272 15.79 -5.05 26.60
CA ARG A 272 15.25 -6.17 25.85
C ARG A 272 15.75 -6.16 24.42
N SER A 273 16.41 -7.21 24.01
CA SER A 273 16.51 -7.63 22.62
C SER A 273 15.31 -8.58 22.40
N GLY A 274 14.17 -8.03 21.97
CA GLY A 274 12.93 -8.82 21.94
C GLY A 274 12.85 -9.71 20.71
N SER A 275 12.50 -10.97 20.91
CA SER A 275 12.32 -11.95 19.83
C SER A 275 11.25 -11.51 18.80
N SER A 276 10.20 -10.83 19.21
CA SER A 276 9.14 -10.32 18.32
C SER A 276 9.57 -9.20 17.39
N SER A 277 10.73 -8.59 17.65
CA SER A 277 11.28 -7.48 16.86
C SER A 277 12.53 -7.86 16.08
N ASN A 278 13.01 -9.10 16.21
CA ASN A 278 14.24 -9.59 15.57
C ASN A 278 13.89 -10.78 14.67
N PHE A 279 13.64 -10.49 13.40
CA PHE A 279 13.23 -11.52 12.45
C PHE A 279 13.74 -11.24 11.05
N VAL A 280 13.74 -12.29 10.24
CA VAL A 280 13.94 -12.21 8.79
C VAL A 280 12.75 -12.83 8.08
N LEU A 281 12.31 -12.16 7.04
CA LEU A 281 11.30 -12.64 6.09
C LEU A 281 11.95 -12.81 4.73
N TYR A 282 11.58 -13.89 4.02
CA TYR A 282 11.97 -14.14 2.65
C TYR A 282 10.75 -14.51 1.82
N SER A 283 10.74 -14.13 0.56
CA SER A 283 9.87 -14.75 -0.43
C SER A 283 10.58 -14.93 -1.76
N ILE A 284 10.27 -16.02 -2.44
CA ILE A 284 10.63 -16.27 -3.84
C ILE A 284 9.31 -16.44 -4.58
N ASN A 285 9.10 -15.62 -5.59
CA ASN A 285 7.89 -15.67 -6.40
C ASN A 285 8.28 -15.93 -7.85
N PHE A 286 7.62 -16.88 -8.47
CA PHE A 286 7.68 -17.09 -9.92
C PHE A 286 6.28 -16.98 -10.48
N ASP A 287 6.12 -16.14 -11.48
CA ASP A 287 4.87 -15.93 -12.19
C ASP A 287 5.14 -16.06 -13.69
N ASN A 288 4.33 -16.85 -14.38
CA ASN A 288 4.41 -17.01 -15.82
C ASN A 288 3.00 -17.01 -16.41
N ASN A 289 2.82 -16.28 -17.50
CA ASN A 289 1.57 -16.32 -18.24
C ASN A 289 1.79 -16.12 -19.73
N LYS A 290 0.85 -16.62 -20.49
CA LYS A 290 0.77 -16.44 -21.93
C LYS A 290 -0.65 -16.11 -22.34
N LYS A 291 -0.77 -15.19 -23.28
CA LYS A 291 -2.03 -14.84 -23.92
C LYS A 291 -2.04 -15.40 -25.34
N TRP A 292 -3.15 -16.00 -25.71
CA TRP A 292 -3.42 -16.47 -27.07
C TRP A 292 -4.60 -15.67 -27.64
N GLU A 293 -4.42 -15.09 -28.78
CA GLU A 293 -5.51 -14.52 -29.58
C GLU A 293 -6.16 -15.67 -30.38
N LEU A 294 -7.30 -16.18 -29.90
CA LEU A 294 -8.01 -17.30 -30.51
C LEU A 294 -8.76 -16.85 -31.76
N SER A 295 -9.21 -15.62 -31.78
CA SER A 295 -9.85 -14.96 -32.92
C SER A 295 -9.73 -13.43 -32.80
N LYS A 296 -10.23 -12.68 -33.79
CA LYS A 296 -10.35 -11.22 -33.68
C LYS A 296 -11.23 -10.74 -32.53
N LYS A 297 -12.06 -11.64 -31.98
CA LYS A 297 -13.06 -11.34 -30.93
C LYS A 297 -12.81 -12.08 -29.61
N SER A 298 -11.86 -12.98 -29.54
CA SER A 298 -11.63 -13.77 -28.34
C SER A 298 -10.17 -14.00 -28.06
N SER A 299 -9.80 -13.96 -26.78
CA SER A 299 -8.46 -14.32 -26.32
C SER A 299 -8.51 -15.14 -25.04
N LEU A 300 -7.50 -15.93 -24.83
CA LEU A 300 -7.30 -16.76 -23.63
C LEU A 300 -5.97 -16.37 -22.99
N LEU A 301 -6.01 -15.95 -21.74
CA LEU A 301 -4.84 -15.80 -20.88
C LEU A 301 -4.78 -17.00 -19.94
N ALA A 302 -3.67 -17.71 -19.93
CA ALA A 302 -3.41 -18.77 -18.96
C ALA A 302 -2.07 -18.53 -18.27
N GLY A 303 -1.98 -18.92 -17.03
CA GLY A 303 -0.74 -18.78 -16.30
C GLY A 303 -0.72 -19.54 -14.98
N PHE A 304 0.46 -19.51 -14.36
CA PHE A 304 0.65 -20.07 -13.04
C PHE A 304 1.59 -19.20 -12.21
N THR A 305 1.42 -19.28 -10.90
CA THR A 305 2.27 -18.62 -9.91
C THR A 305 2.77 -19.67 -8.93
N ALA A 306 4.06 -19.62 -8.59
CA ALA A 306 4.64 -20.39 -7.51
C ALA A 306 5.30 -19.43 -6.51
N ASN A 307 5.00 -19.60 -5.25
CA ASN A 307 5.54 -18.75 -4.19
C ASN A 307 6.04 -19.62 -3.03
N LYS A 308 7.17 -19.22 -2.48
CA LYS A 308 7.68 -19.74 -1.21
C LYS A 308 7.99 -18.58 -0.28
N GLU A 309 7.35 -18.58 0.88
CA GLU A 309 7.60 -17.61 1.94
C GLU A 309 8.27 -18.30 3.14
N LYS A 310 9.13 -17.58 3.84
CA LYS A 310 9.78 -18.04 5.06
C LYS A 310 9.86 -16.92 6.09
N TYR A 311 9.53 -17.23 7.33
CA TYR A 311 9.74 -16.40 8.51
C TYR A 311 10.77 -17.07 9.41
N GLU A 312 11.76 -16.33 9.86
CA GLU A 312 12.80 -16.77 10.80
C GLU A 312 12.93 -15.78 11.95
N GLU A 313 12.89 -16.28 13.18
CA GLU A 313 13.17 -15.50 14.37
C GLU A 313 14.65 -15.56 14.69
N ILE A 314 15.32 -14.38 14.77
CA ILE A 314 16.79 -14.33 14.93
C ILE A 314 17.20 -14.66 16.37
N ALA A 315 16.40 -14.26 17.36
CA ALA A 315 16.79 -14.32 18.78
C ALA A 315 16.89 -15.75 19.35
N ASN A 316 16.21 -16.73 18.77
CA ASN A 316 16.12 -18.09 19.31
C ASN A 316 16.57 -19.18 18.35
N ASN A 317 17.25 -18.87 17.28
CA ASN A 317 17.89 -19.78 16.28
C ASN A 317 17.13 -21.07 15.89
N SER A 318 15.93 -21.28 16.39
CA SER A 318 15.24 -22.58 16.33
C SER A 318 13.89 -22.54 15.60
N ASN A 319 13.37 -21.37 15.31
CA ASN A 319 11.99 -21.28 14.85
C ASN A 319 11.89 -20.63 13.47
N SER A 320 11.76 -21.49 12.47
CA SER A 320 11.44 -21.06 11.12
C SER A 320 10.17 -21.71 10.61
N ILE A 321 9.33 -20.92 9.95
CA ILE A 321 8.12 -21.39 9.30
C ILE A 321 8.20 -21.02 7.83
N SER A 322 7.78 -21.95 6.97
CA SER A 322 7.67 -21.68 5.55
C SER A 322 6.28 -22.04 5.02
N ARG A 323 5.91 -21.37 3.94
CA ARG A 323 4.70 -21.60 3.17
C ARG A 323 5.07 -21.78 1.72
N ASP A 324 4.55 -22.82 1.11
CA ASP A 324 4.61 -23.04 -0.32
C ASP A 324 3.21 -22.82 -0.91
N SER A 325 3.11 -22.11 -2.02
CA SER A 325 1.84 -21.94 -2.73
C SER A 325 1.99 -22.05 -4.24
N LEU A 326 0.96 -22.63 -4.87
CA LEU A 326 0.83 -22.78 -6.32
C LEU A 326 -0.53 -22.25 -6.74
N GLY A 327 -0.57 -21.36 -7.70
CA GLY A 327 -1.80 -20.90 -8.32
C GLY A 327 -1.78 -21.18 -9.81
N ILE A 328 -2.88 -21.73 -10.34
CA ILE A 328 -3.09 -21.94 -11.79
C ILE A 328 -4.33 -21.17 -12.16
N TYR A 329 -4.29 -20.39 -13.23
CA TYR A 329 -5.41 -19.57 -13.63
C TYR A 329 -5.62 -19.51 -15.15
N LEU A 330 -6.88 -19.28 -15.50
CA LEU A 330 -7.35 -19.06 -16.86
C LEU A 330 -8.24 -17.81 -16.86
N SER A 331 -8.15 -17.01 -17.91
CA SER A 331 -9.04 -15.87 -18.15
C SER A 331 -9.39 -15.79 -19.62
N TYR A 332 -10.67 -15.95 -19.95
CA TYR A 332 -11.20 -15.91 -21.31
C TYR A 332 -11.92 -14.60 -21.56
N ASP A 333 -11.46 -13.85 -22.54
CA ASP A 333 -12.06 -12.59 -23.01
C ASP A 333 -12.84 -12.86 -24.29
N GLN A 334 -14.11 -12.44 -24.33
CA GLN A 334 -14.99 -12.54 -25.49
C GLN A 334 -15.60 -11.19 -25.82
N LYS A 335 -15.36 -10.69 -27.01
CA LYS A 335 -16.05 -9.54 -27.61
C LYS A 335 -17.18 -10.05 -28.48
N TYR A 336 -18.42 -9.79 -28.08
CA TYR A 336 -19.61 -10.19 -28.86
C TYR A 336 -19.83 -9.24 -30.04
N ASN A 337 -19.61 -7.96 -29.80
CA ASN A 337 -19.65 -6.90 -30.80
C ASN A 337 -18.71 -5.74 -30.37
N ASP A 338 -18.74 -4.62 -31.10
CA ASP A 338 -17.88 -3.47 -30.82
C ASP A 338 -18.21 -2.76 -29.49
N LYS A 339 -19.41 -3.02 -28.93
CA LYS A 339 -19.88 -2.39 -27.70
C LYS A 339 -19.82 -3.29 -26.48
N PHE A 340 -19.98 -4.61 -26.64
CA PHE A 340 -20.13 -5.53 -25.50
C PHE A 340 -19.07 -6.61 -25.49
N SER A 341 -18.42 -6.74 -24.33
CA SER A 341 -17.45 -7.80 -24.05
C SER A 341 -17.59 -8.36 -22.63
N THR A 342 -17.12 -9.58 -22.43
CA THR A 342 -17.05 -10.25 -21.14
C THR A 342 -15.69 -10.88 -20.92
N VAL A 343 -15.26 -10.94 -19.68
CA VAL A 343 -14.09 -11.69 -19.23
C VAL A 343 -14.54 -12.68 -18.16
N VAL A 344 -14.27 -13.97 -18.36
CA VAL A 344 -14.53 -15.03 -17.39
C VAL A 344 -13.21 -15.58 -16.92
N GLY A 345 -12.96 -15.52 -15.62
CA GLY A 345 -11.73 -15.99 -14.99
C GLY A 345 -11.98 -17.09 -13.99
N LEU A 346 -11.02 -17.99 -13.86
CA LEU A 346 -10.99 -19.04 -12.83
C LEU A 346 -9.55 -19.28 -12.38
N ARG A 347 -9.35 -19.37 -11.06
CA ARG A 347 -8.07 -19.75 -10.45
C ARG A 347 -8.27 -20.87 -9.44
N GLY A 348 -7.43 -21.90 -9.52
CA GLY A 348 -7.15 -22.82 -8.43
C GLY A 348 -5.91 -22.34 -7.68
N HIS A 349 -5.96 -22.23 -6.37
CA HIS A 349 -4.83 -21.82 -5.54
C HIS A 349 -4.64 -22.81 -4.39
N PHE A 350 -3.44 -23.36 -4.29
CA PHE A 350 -3.07 -24.44 -3.39
C PHE A 350 -1.96 -23.96 -2.47
N VAL A 351 -2.17 -24.08 -1.16
CA VAL A 351 -1.23 -23.60 -0.14
C VAL A 351 -0.90 -24.70 0.83
N LYS A 352 0.37 -24.83 1.18
CA LYS A 352 0.89 -25.72 2.20
C LYS A 352 1.79 -24.96 3.16
N ASP A 353 1.43 -24.96 4.44
CA ASP A 353 2.28 -24.45 5.51
C ASP A 353 3.14 -25.58 6.08
N ASN A 354 4.47 -25.42 6.06
CA ASN A 354 5.40 -26.38 6.62
C ASN A 354 5.54 -26.14 8.12
N GLY A 355 5.23 -27.16 8.94
CA GLY A 355 5.24 -27.06 10.41
C GLY A 355 3.86 -26.93 11.04
N PHE A 356 2.78 -26.91 10.25
CA PHE A 356 1.40 -26.96 10.70
C PHE A 356 0.56 -27.93 9.87
N ASP A 357 -0.39 -28.59 10.50
CA ASP A 357 -1.35 -29.42 9.80
C ASP A 357 -2.30 -28.52 8.99
N GLY A 358 -2.35 -28.76 7.70
CA GLY A 358 -3.37 -28.20 6.83
C GLY A 358 -2.86 -27.65 5.50
N ALA A 359 -3.39 -28.22 4.43
CA ALA A 359 -3.39 -27.61 3.10
C ALA A 359 -4.65 -26.76 2.95
N HIS A 360 -4.53 -25.60 2.33
CA HIS A 360 -5.67 -24.75 2.00
C HIS A 360 -5.78 -24.64 0.48
N ASN A 361 -6.97 -24.95 -0.03
CA ASN A 361 -7.27 -24.84 -1.45
C ASN A 361 -8.38 -23.81 -1.63
N ALA A 362 -8.19 -22.89 -2.57
CA ALA A 362 -9.19 -21.89 -2.93
C ALA A 362 -9.50 -21.96 -4.42
N TYR A 363 -10.79 -21.88 -4.77
CA TYR A 363 -11.25 -21.76 -6.15
C TYR A 363 -11.92 -20.40 -6.31
N LEU A 364 -11.40 -19.61 -7.24
CA LEU A 364 -11.68 -18.17 -7.35
C LEU A 364 -12.26 -17.88 -8.74
N PRO A 365 -13.58 -17.89 -8.90
CA PRO A 365 -14.23 -17.45 -10.12
C PRO A 365 -14.31 -15.91 -10.19
N GLN A 366 -14.30 -15.37 -11.42
CA GLN A 366 -14.54 -13.97 -11.73
C GLN A 366 -15.34 -13.84 -13.02
N LEU A 367 -16.26 -12.89 -13.02
CA LEU A 367 -16.98 -12.41 -14.21
C LEU A 367 -16.85 -10.90 -14.29
N GLN A 368 -16.39 -10.43 -15.44
CA GLN A 368 -16.36 -9.01 -15.76
C GLN A 368 -17.13 -8.77 -17.05
N THR A 369 -17.84 -7.65 -17.11
CA THR A 369 -18.54 -7.21 -18.32
C THR A 369 -18.19 -5.76 -18.63
N LEU A 370 -18.13 -5.42 -19.89
CA LEU A 370 -17.95 -4.05 -20.36
C LEU A 370 -18.95 -3.76 -21.47
N TYR A 371 -19.65 -2.62 -21.35
CA TYR A 371 -20.52 -2.10 -22.38
C TYR A 371 -20.10 -0.66 -22.75
N LYS A 372 -19.68 -0.45 -23.98
CA LYS A 372 -19.35 0.86 -24.54
C LYS A 372 -20.63 1.57 -24.97
N ILE A 373 -21.02 2.56 -24.21
CA ILE A 373 -22.17 3.41 -24.53
C ILE A 373 -21.86 4.24 -25.77
N ASN A 374 -20.65 4.84 -25.80
CA ASN A 374 -20.05 5.54 -26.93
C ASN A 374 -18.52 5.50 -26.84
N GLU A 375 -17.81 6.22 -27.70
CA GLU A 375 -16.35 6.23 -27.77
C GLU A 375 -15.64 6.73 -26.50
N ASN A 376 -16.32 7.56 -25.71
CA ASN A 376 -15.80 8.18 -24.48
C ASN A 376 -16.45 7.65 -23.21
N THR A 377 -17.44 6.75 -23.30
CA THR A 377 -18.22 6.32 -22.15
C THR A 377 -18.39 4.82 -22.14
N SER A 378 -18.01 4.19 -21.04
CA SER A 378 -18.25 2.76 -20.80
C SER A 378 -18.92 2.52 -19.44
N TRP A 379 -19.77 1.50 -19.42
CA TRP A 379 -20.32 0.89 -18.22
C TRP A 379 -19.70 -0.50 -18.04
N TYR A 380 -19.39 -0.88 -16.79
CA TYR A 380 -18.80 -2.17 -16.50
C TYR A 380 -19.40 -2.80 -15.24
N THR A 381 -19.26 -4.12 -15.13
CA THR A 381 -19.44 -4.86 -13.88
C THR A 381 -18.22 -5.74 -13.61
N ASN A 382 -17.92 -5.99 -12.35
CA ASN A 382 -16.88 -6.92 -11.91
C ASN A 382 -17.39 -7.68 -10.68
N ILE A 383 -17.49 -8.99 -10.79
CA ILE A 383 -17.91 -9.90 -9.72
C ILE A 383 -16.83 -10.94 -9.56
N GLY A 384 -16.26 -11.08 -8.38
CA GLY A 384 -15.21 -12.04 -8.17
C GLY A 384 -15.10 -12.50 -6.73
N LYS A 385 -14.71 -13.78 -6.56
CA LYS A 385 -14.34 -14.35 -5.28
C LYS A 385 -12.85 -14.11 -5.04
N SER A 386 -12.49 -13.78 -3.81
CA SER A 386 -11.11 -13.57 -3.38
C SER A 386 -10.85 -14.21 -2.03
N PHE A 387 -9.59 -14.40 -1.71
CA PHE A 387 -9.16 -14.93 -0.42
C PHE A 387 -7.82 -14.32 -0.01
N GLU A 388 -7.52 -14.41 1.27
CA GLU A 388 -6.23 -14.04 1.83
C GLU A 388 -5.80 -15.03 2.91
N MET A 389 -4.59 -15.55 2.78
CA MET A 389 -3.98 -16.39 3.81
C MET A 389 -3.60 -15.56 5.04
N PRO A 390 -3.68 -16.12 6.25
CA PRO A 390 -3.08 -15.47 7.41
C PRO A 390 -1.57 -15.31 7.20
N ALA A 391 -1.00 -14.25 7.76
CA ALA A 391 0.44 -14.07 7.73
C ALA A 391 1.17 -15.32 8.27
N VAL A 392 2.27 -15.71 7.64
CA VAL A 392 3.00 -16.94 7.99
C VAL A 392 3.32 -17.00 9.49
N ASN A 393 3.76 -15.87 10.06
CA ASN A 393 4.09 -15.78 11.49
C ASN A 393 2.88 -15.76 12.44
N SER A 394 1.66 -15.63 11.94
CA SER A 394 0.45 -15.60 12.80
C SER A 394 0.06 -16.97 13.33
N LYS A 395 0.48 -18.03 12.65
CA LYS A 395 0.27 -19.41 13.10
C LYS A 395 1.29 -19.87 14.14
N TYR A 396 2.24 -19.03 14.47
CA TYR A 396 3.38 -19.35 15.28
C TYR A 396 3.46 -18.46 16.53
N SER A 397 3.85 -19.05 17.69
CA SER A 397 4.07 -18.29 18.94
C SER A 397 5.34 -17.47 18.86
N ARG A 398 5.23 -16.19 19.12
CA ARG A 398 6.33 -15.25 19.26
C ARG A 398 6.16 -14.43 20.53
N SER A 399 7.22 -13.80 21.01
CA SER A 399 7.15 -12.96 22.21
C SER A 399 5.99 -11.96 22.14
N GLY A 400 5.07 -12.04 23.11
CA GLY A 400 3.90 -11.17 23.22
C GLY A 400 2.70 -11.54 22.33
N THR A 401 2.75 -12.64 21.58
CA THR A 401 1.61 -13.15 20.80
C THR A 401 1.52 -14.67 20.86
N GLY A 402 0.31 -15.20 20.99
CA GLY A 402 0.05 -16.64 20.97
C GLY A 402 0.05 -17.22 19.55
N ALA A 403 0.27 -18.53 19.47
CA ALA A 403 0.15 -19.29 18.23
C ALA A 403 -1.29 -19.71 17.99
N ASN A 404 -1.74 -19.69 16.73
CA ASN A 404 -2.99 -20.31 16.31
C ASN A 404 -2.81 -21.06 15.00
N SER A 405 -2.48 -22.34 15.10
CA SER A 405 -2.34 -23.23 13.94
C SER A 405 -3.66 -23.46 13.18
N ALA A 406 -4.81 -23.26 13.86
CA ALA A 406 -6.14 -23.45 13.28
C ALA A 406 -6.64 -22.27 12.44
N LEU A 407 -5.85 -21.21 12.25
CA LEU A 407 -6.23 -20.07 11.42
C LEU A 407 -6.54 -20.51 9.97
N LYS A 408 -7.73 -20.12 9.52
CA LYS A 408 -8.22 -20.33 8.15
C LYS A 408 -8.02 -19.07 7.33
N PRO A 409 -7.94 -19.16 5.99
CA PRO A 409 -7.99 -17.98 5.13
C PRO A 409 -9.28 -17.19 5.36
N GLN A 410 -9.19 -15.86 5.25
CA GLN A 410 -10.38 -15.06 5.02
C GLN A 410 -10.73 -15.10 3.53
N GLU A 411 -12.01 -15.18 3.20
CA GLU A 411 -12.46 -15.27 1.82
C GLU A 411 -13.82 -14.60 1.63
N GLY A 412 -14.12 -14.18 0.42
CA GLY A 412 -15.40 -13.56 0.16
C GLY A 412 -15.59 -13.10 -1.26
N TRP A 413 -16.67 -12.39 -1.47
CA TRP A 413 -17.11 -11.88 -2.77
C TRP A 413 -17.06 -10.36 -2.81
N THR A 414 -16.67 -9.85 -3.96
CA THR A 414 -16.79 -8.43 -4.31
C THR A 414 -17.68 -8.29 -5.53
N TYR A 415 -18.68 -7.42 -5.42
CA TYR A 415 -19.59 -7.02 -6.48
C TYR A 415 -19.35 -5.55 -6.77
N GLU A 416 -19.13 -5.20 -8.01
CA GLU A 416 -18.87 -3.84 -8.42
C GLU A 416 -19.53 -3.53 -9.74
N THR A 417 -20.05 -2.31 -9.88
CA THR A 417 -20.48 -1.73 -11.16
C THR A 417 -20.08 -0.26 -11.23
N GLY A 418 -19.81 0.24 -12.42
CA GLY A 418 -19.41 1.63 -12.57
C GLY A 418 -19.50 2.17 -13.99
N LEU A 419 -19.38 3.48 -14.06
CA LEU A 419 -19.36 4.27 -15.29
C LEU A 419 -18.03 5.01 -15.42
N LYS A 420 -17.47 5.01 -16.60
CA LYS A 420 -16.29 5.79 -16.96
C LYS A 420 -16.65 6.70 -18.14
N HIS A 421 -16.40 7.99 -17.99
CA HIS A 421 -16.48 8.97 -19.07
C HIS A 421 -15.11 9.66 -19.19
N ILE A 422 -14.38 9.39 -20.25
CA ILE A 422 -12.99 9.84 -20.45
C ILE A 422 -12.89 10.54 -21.80
N THR A 423 -12.55 11.82 -21.77
CA THR A 423 -12.26 12.66 -22.94
C THR A 423 -10.79 13.06 -22.95
N GLU A 424 -10.36 13.83 -23.93
CA GLU A 424 -8.99 14.37 -23.98
C GLU A 424 -8.66 15.29 -22.79
N THR A 425 -9.67 16.02 -22.28
CA THR A 425 -9.47 17.05 -21.25
C THR A 425 -10.11 16.70 -19.90
N SER A 426 -10.88 15.62 -19.81
CA SER A 426 -11.57 15.26 -18.57
C SER A 426 -11.72 13.76 -18.39
N SER A 427 -11.78 13.35 -17.14
CA SER A 427 -12.12 11.99 -16.73
C SER A 427 -13.09 12.05 -15.56
N THR A 428 -14.23 11.37 -15.71
CA THR A 428 -15.20 11.15 -14.63
C THR A 428 -15.40 9.67 -14.45
N LYS A 429 -15.28 9.19 -13.24
CA LYS A 429 -15.49 7.78 -12.90
C LYS A 429 -16.44 7.70 -11.72
N LEU A 430 -17.41 6.80 -11.82
CA LEU A 430 -18.36 6.46 -10.76
C LEU A 430 -18.29 4.95 -10.55
N ALA A 431 -18.18 4.52 -9.30
CA ALA A 431 -18.28 3.11 -8.94
C ALA A 431 -19.19 2.92 -7.73
N VAL A 432 -19.97 1.84 -7.75
CA VAL A 432 -20.73 1.33 -6.61
C VAL A 432 -20.22 -0.09 -6.35
N PHE A 433 -19.95 -0.41 -5.09
CA PHE A 433 -19.40 -1.71 -4.73
C PHE A 433 -20.05 -2.27 -3.46
N ASN A 434 -20.02 -3.59 -3.36
CA ASN A 434 -20.33 -4.35 -2.16
C ASN A 434 -19.27 -5.43 -1.97
N MET A 435 -18.72 -5.53 -0.76
CA MET A 435 -17.74 -6.55 -0.36
C MET A 435 -18.31 -7.32 0.83
N GLN A 436 -18.22 -8.64 0.79
CA GLN A 436 -18.65 -9.54 1.85
C GLN A 436 -17.59 -10.60 2.08
N MET A 437 -17.00 -10.63 3.27
CA MET A 437 -15.90 -11.52 3.62
C MET A 437 -16.22 -12.29 4.89
N ASN A 438 -15.83 -13.56 4.90
CA ASN A 438 -15.94 -14.46 6.04
C ASN A 438 -14.56 -14.73 6.63
N ASN A 439 -14.51 -15.25 7.85
CA ASN A 439 -13.29 -15.63 8.56
C ASN A 439 -12.32 -14.45 8.75
N LYS A 440 -12.84 -13.23 8.96
CA LYS A 440 -11.99 -12.05 9.18
C LYS A 440 -11.00 -12.28 10.30
N PHE A 441 -9.74 -11.89 10.09
CA PHE A 441 -8.71 -11.94 11.10
C PHE A 441 -8.92 -10.87 12.16
N ALA A 442 -8.87 -11.26 13.42
CA ALA A 442 -8.93 -10.37 14.58
C ALA A 442 -7.89 -10.75 15.62
N TRP A 443 -7.44 -9.78 16.41
CA TRP A 443 -6.58 -10.01 17.57
C TRP A 443 -7.41 -9.98 18.84
N ARG A 444 -7.32 -11.04 19.65
CA ARG A 444 -8.01 -11.17 20.93
C ARG A 444 -7.06 -11.71 21.98
N LYS A 445 -7.28 -11.37 23.24
CA LYS A 445 -6.59 -12.01 24.36
C LYS A 445 -7.20 -13.38 24.62
N TYR A 446 -6.41 -14.34 25.12
CA TYR A 446 -6.94 -15.63 25.55
C TYR A 446 -8.06 -15.45 26.58
N SER A 447 -7.89 -14.50 27.53
CA SER A 447 -8.90 -14.14 28.53
C SER A 447 -10.23 -13.68 27.93
N GLN A 448 -10.21 -12.96 26.82
CA GLN A 448 -11.42 -12.49 26.13
C GLN A 448 -12.14 -13.62 25.37
N LEU A 449 -11.42 -14.66 24.99
CA LEU A 449 -11.96 -15.81 24.25
C LEU A 449 -12.48 -16.91 25.20
N GLY A 450 -12.21 -16.83 26.50
CA GLY A 450 -12.47 -17.92 27.45
C GLY A 450 -11.65 -19.19 27.17
N ILE A 451 -10.51 -19.05 26.45
CA ILE A 451 -9.63 -20.16 26.07
C ILE A 451 -8.47 -20.23 27.08
N THR A 452 -8.20 -21.42 27.59
CA THR A 452 -7.02 -21.64 28.45
C THR A 452 -5.75 -21.49 27.61
N PRO A 453 -4.84 -20.56 27.94
CA PRO A 453 -3.59 -20.43 27.23
C PRO A 453 -2.68 -21.65 27.45
N PRO A 454 -1.72 -21.91 26.55
CA PRO A 454 -0.67 -22.91 26.79
C PRO A 454 0.07 -22.65 28.10
N ALA A 455 0.64 -23.70 28.69
CA ALA A 455 1.39 -23.59 29.93
C ALA A 455 2.50 -22.53 29.85
N GLY A 456 2.51 -21.60 30.81
CA GLY A 456 3.48 -20.49 30.85
C GLY A 456 3.15 -19.28 29.96
N VAL A 457 2.02 -19.28 29.28
CA VAL A 457 1.52 -18.13 28.49
C VAL A 457 0.54 -17.34 29.32
N ASP A 458 0.74 -16.02 29.42
CA ASP A 458 -0.15 -15.11 30.11
C ASP A 458 -1.54 -15.09 29.43
N PRO A 459 -2.66 -15.23 30.19
CA PRO A 459 -4.03 -15.11 29.68
C PRO A 459 -4.30 -13.80 28.92
N ASP A 460 -3.56 -12.75 29.20
CA ASP A 460 -3.66 -11.47 28.52
C ASP A 460 -2.79 -11.37 27.25
N THR A 461 -2.13 -12.46 26.86
CA THR A 461 -1.43 -12.55 25.59
C THR A 461 -2.42 -12.52 24.42
N TYR A 462 -2.10 -11.72 23.40
CA TYR A 462 -2.90 -11.64 22.19
C TYR A 462 -2.66 -12.84 21.27
N ILE A 463 -3.72 -13.34 20.68
CA ILE A 463 -3.73 -14.40 19.66
C ILE A 463 -4.55 -13.94 18.46
N GLN A 464 -4.10 -14.25 17.24
CA GLN A 464 -4.90 -14.00 16.05
C GLN A 464 -5.91 -15.14 15.87
N VAL A 465 -7.16 -14.77 15.57
CA VAL A 465 -8.28 -15.71 15.38
C VAL A 465 -9.09 -15.32 14.16
N ASN A 466 -9.88 -16.26 13.66
CA ASN A 466 -10.91 -15.98 12.66
C ASN A 466 -12.20 -15.65 13.42
N LEU A 467 -12.50 -14.38 13.55
CA LEU A 467 -13.74 -13.93 14.17
C LEU A 467 -14.56 -13.17 13.13
N GLY A 468 -15.76 -13.67 12.93
CA GLY A 468 -16.80 -12.88 12.30
C GLY A 468 -16.71 -12.72 10.78
N GLU A 469 -17.36 -11.68 10.37
CA GLU A 469 -17.62 -11.32 8.99
C GLU A 469 -17.13 -9.89 8.76
N PHE A 470 -16.82 -9.55 7.53
CA PHE A 470 -16.60 -8.16 7.09
C PHE A 470 -17.53 -7.85 5.95
N ARG A 471 -18.13 -6.67 5.99
CA ARG A 471 -18.91 -6.12 4.87
C ARG A 471 -18.54 -4.67 4.63
N ASN A 472 -18.61 -4.27 3.36
CA ASN A 472 -18.48 -2.87 3.00
C ASN A 472 -19.28 -2.59 1.74
N THR A 473 -20.20 -1.65 1.81
CA THR A 473 -20.94 -1.12 0.65
C THR A 473 -20.60 0.34 0.51
N GLY A 474 -20.32 0.77 -0.71
CA GLY A 474 -19.91 2.15 -0.91
C GLY A 474 -20.07 2.65 -2.34
N VAL A 475 -19.87 3.96 -2.47
CA VAL A 475 -19.82 4.69 -3.72
C VAL A 475 -18.53 5.52 -3.80
N GLU A 476 -17.92 5.53 -4.96
CA GLU A 476 -16.72 6.29 -5.28
C GLU A 476 -16.96 7.15 -6.50
N ILE A 477 -16.54 8.42 -6.43
CA ILE A 477 -16.59 9.36 -7.56
C ILE A 477 -15.21 9.98 -7.71
N GLU A 478 -14.67 9.98 -8.92
CA GLU A 478 -13.43 10.68 -9.27
C GLU A 478 -13.68 11.59 -10.47
N TYR A 479 -13.20 12.81 -10.38
CA TYR A 479 -13.24 13.79 -11.44
C TYR A 479 -11.90 14.47 -11.63
N ASN A 480 -11.40 14.48 -12.86
CA ASN A 480 -10.19 15.20 -13.26
C ASN A 480 -10.51 16.05 -14.50
N LYS A 481 -10.06 17.31 -14.53
CA LYS A 481 -10.30 18.25 -15.61
C LYS A 481 -9.10 19.14 -15.88
N PHE A 482 -8.65 19.19 -17.13
CA PHE A 482 -7.84 20.27 -17.67
C PHE A 482 -8.80 21.35 -18.21
N LEU A 483 -8.93 22.47 -17.53
CA LEU A 483 -9.77 23.56 -17.96
C LEU A 483 -9.16 24.27 -19.16
N ASN A 484 -7.84 24.37 -19.17
CA ASN A 484 -6.99 24.87 -20.26
C ASN A 484 -5.52 24.49 -19.96
N ASP A 485 -4.57 24.96 -20.74
CA ASP A 485 -3.13 24.66 -20.57
C ASP A 485 -2.56 25.12 -19.22
N ARG A 486 -3.24 26.01 -18.50
CA ARG A 486 -2.79 26.59 -17.24
C ARG A 486 -3.46 25.99 -16.02
N TRP A 487 -4.73 25.59 -16.13
CA TRP A 487 -5.54 25.13 -15.01
C TRP A 487 -5.87 23.66 -15.08
N GLN A 488 -5.51 22.95 -14.01
CA GLN A 488 -5.95 21.58 -13.77
C GLN A 488 -6.73 21.53 -12.46
N TYR A 489 -7.82 20.78 -12.45
CA TYR A 489 -8.66 20.55 -11.30
C TYR A 489 -8.91 19.06 -11.10
N ASN A 490 -8.93 18.60 -9.84
CA ASN A 490 -9.35 17.25 -9.49
C ASN A 490 -10.26 17.26 -8.26
N ALA A 491 -11.18 16.31 -8.20
CA ALA A 491 -12.01 16.03 -7.03
C ALA A 491 -12.24 14.53 -6.91
N GLY A 492 -12.37 14.07 -5.69
CA GLY A 492 -12.64 12.68 -5.36
C GLY A 492 -13.53 12.59 -4.14
N PHE A 493 -14.45 11.64 -4.17
CA PHE A 493 -15.39 11.39 -3.09
C PHE A 493 -15.54 9.89 -2.88
N THR A 494 -15.54 9.45 -1.62
CA THR A 494 -15.88 8.10 -1.22
C THR A 494 -16.84 8.16 -0.05
N TYR A 495 -17.97 7.47 -0.18
CA TYR A 495 -18.80 7.09 0.95
C TYR A 495 -18.87 5.57 1.01
N GLN A 496 -18.59 4.99 2.18
CA GLN A 496 -18.54 3.55 2.39
C GLN A 496 -18.99 3.20 3.80
N ASN A 497 -19.40 1.95 4.02
CA ASN A 497 -19.75 1.45 5.33
C ASN A 497 -18.93 0.18 5.68
N PRO A 498 -17.63 0.31 6.00
CA PRO A 498 -16.77 -0.82 6.34
C PRO A 498 -17.03 -1.26 7.78
N GLU A 499 -17.64 -2.41 7.92
CA GLU A 499 -17.99 -2.99 9.22
C GLU A 499 -17.47 -4.41 9.33
N ALA A 500 -17.01 -4.78 10.53
CA ALA A 500 -16.73 -6.16 10.88
C ALA A 500 -17.65 -6.60 12.03
N LYS A 501 -18.11 -7.83 11.95
CA LYS A 501 -18.90 -8.45 13.00
C LYS A 501 -18.00 -9.22 13.93
N ASP A 502 -18.01 -8.84 15.18
CA ASP A 502 -17.36 -9.55 16.26
C ASP A 502 -18.35 -9.80 17.37
N SER A 503 -18.37 -11.02 17.92
CA SER A 503 -19.24 -11.37 19.06
C SER A 503 -20.72 -11.00 18.87
N GLY A 504 -21.19 -10.97 17.60
CA GLY A 504 -22.58 -10.70 17.24
C GLY A 504 -22.92 -9.26 16.87
N THR A 505 -22.05 -8.29 17.14
CA THR A 505 -22.25 -6.86 16.80
C THR A 505 -21.42 -6.44 15.57
N TRP A 506 -21.96 -5.50 14.78
CA TRP A 506 -21.23 -4.88 13.70
C TRP A 506 -20.53 -3.62 14.17
N GLU A 507 -19.23 -3.54 13.96
CA GLU A 507 -18.40 -2.42 14.37
C GLU A 507 -17.72 -1.79 13.16
N GLN A 508 -17.74 -0.48 13.10
CA GLN A 508 -17.05 0.30 12.06
C GLN A 508 -15.53 0.07 12.13
N GLN A 509 -14.91 -0.16 10.98
CA GLN A 509 -13.48 -0.52 10.90
C GLN A 509 -12.60 0.61 10.40
N SER A 510 -13.16 1.58 9.72
CA SER A 510 -12.43 2.73 9.17
C SER A 510 -13.39 3.86 8.82
N ALA A 511 -12.85 5.00 8.37
CA ALA A 511 -13.67 6.15 7.99
C ALA A 511 -14.69 5.83 6.90
N ARG A 512 -15.92 6.31 7.08
CA ARG A 512 -17.00 6.17 6.09
C ARG A 512 -16.95 7.23 5.00
N LEU A 513 -16.45 8.42 5.31
CA LEU A 513 -16.43 9.55 4.40
C LEU A 513 -15.00 9.96 4.06
N GLN A 514 -14.69 10.07 2.78
CA GLN A 514 -13.44 10.62 2.28
C GLN A 514 -13.74 11.62 1.15
N PHE A 515 -13.08 12.76 1.20
CA PHE A 515 -13.14 13.77 0.15
C PHE A 515 -11.72 14.28 -0.15
N THR A 516 -11.41 14.38 -1.43
CA THR A 516 -10.17 14.98 -1.92
C THR A 516 -10.49 16.02 -2.97
N THR A 517 -9.80 17.15 -2.96
CA THR A 517 -9.87 18.09 -4.06
C THR A 517 -8.56 18.84 -4.21
N GLY A 518 -8.25 19.25 -5.42
CA GLY A 518 -7.06 20.01 -5.71
C GLY A 518 -7.19 20.82 -6.98
N ALA A 519 -6.44 21.89 -7.01
CA ALA A 519 -6.28 22.74 -8.19
C ALA A 519 -4.81 23.07 -8.40
N LYS A 520 -4.39 23.12 -9.66
CA LYS A 520 -3.07 23.64 -10.04
C LYS A 520 -3.23 24.72 -11.09
N TYR A 521 -2.48 25.78 -10.90
CA TYR A 521 -2.27 26.84 -11.86
C TYR A 521 -0.81 26.87 -12.29
N SER A 522 -0.55 26.95 -13.60
CA SER A 522 0.80 27.05 -14.17
C SER A 522 0.86 28.26 -15.10
N TYR A 523 1.87 29.10 -14.90
CA TYR A 523 2.09 30.27 -15.75
C TYR A 523 3.59 30.51 -15.97
N SER A 524 4.03 30.40 -17.22
CA SER A 524 5.43 30.54 -17.60
C SER A 524 6.33 29.58 -16.79
N LYS A 525 7.19 30.09 -15.95
CA LYS A 525 8.14 29.36 -15.10
C LYS A 525 7.58 29.01 -13.72
N PHE A 526 6.38 29.42 -13.41
CA PHE A 526 5.79 29.25 -12.09
C PHE A 526 4.60 28.30 -12.10
N GLY A 527 4.48 27.52 -11.07
CA GLY A 527 3.31 26.71 -10.77
C GLY A 527 2.91 26.84 -9.29
N ILE A 528 1.62 26.85 -9.04
CA ILE A 528 1.06 26.75 -7.70
C ILE A 528 -0.03 25.70 -7.69
N GLY A 529 0.04 24.76 -6.73
CA GLY A 529 -0.97 23.73 -6.50
C GLY A 529 -1.43 23.76 -5.06
N MET A 530 -2.71 23.43 -4.85
CA MET A 530 -3.29 23.20 -3.52
C MET A 530 -4.09 21.91 -3.54
N ASN A 531 -3.99 21.12 -2.47
CA ASN A 531 -4.70 19.88 -2.30
C ASN A 531 -5.31 19.81 -0.91
N LEU A 532 -6.59 19.50 -0.83
CA LEU A 532 -7.32 19.24 0.39
C LEU A 532 -7.65 17.75 0.48
N PHE A 533 -7.40 17.17 1.63
CA PHE A 533 -7.84 15.83 2.01
C PHE A 533 -8.71 15.93 3.25
N TYR A 534 -9.86 15.27 3.23
CA TYR A 534 -10.77 15.12 4.36
C TYR A 534 -11.11 13.64 4.54
N SER A 535 -11.10 13.19 5.80
CA SER A 535 -11.58 11.86 6.19
C SER A 535 -12.39 12.00 7.47
N GLY A 536 -13.67 11.66 7.42
CA GLY A 536 -14.64 11.85 8.49
C GLY A 536 -15.55 10.65 8.72
N ASP A 537 -16.42 10.77 9.73
CA ASP A 537 -17.23 9.66 10.24
C ASP A 537 -16.36 8.43 10.47
N ARG A 538 -15.46 8.57 11.45
CA ARG A 538 -14.41 7.61 11.71
C ARG A 538 -14.82 6.62 12.80
N GLU A 539 -14.08 5.51 12.83
CA GLU A 539 -14.24 4.43 13.80
C GLU A 539 -14.06 4.90 15.24
N ASN A 540 -14.64 4.18 16.19
CA ASN A 540 -14.40 4.40 17.61
C ASN A 540 -12.98 4.00 18.02
N ALA A 541 -12.36 4.79 18.89
CA ALA A 541 -11.10 4.38 19.50
C ALA A 541 -11.33 3.19 20.45
N THR A 542 -10.50 2.18 20.32
CA THR A 542 -10.55 0.97 21.17
C THR A 542 -10.15 1.24 22.62
N LYS A 543 -9.68 2.44 22.95
CA LYS A 543 -9.32 2.83 24.30
C LYS A 543 -10.41 3.69 24.92
N THR A 544 -10.97 3.20 26.00
CA THR A 544 -11.87 3.94 26.87
C THR A 544 -11.09 4.99 27.64
N ILE A 545 -11.32 6.26 27.34
CA ILE A 545 -10.90 7.36 28.22
C ILE A 545 -11.99 7.51 29.30
N ASN A 546 -11.62 7.33 30.56
CA ASN A 546 -12.56 7.35 31.69
C ASN A 546 -13.76 6.40 31.54
N GLY A 547 -13.53 5.20 30.97
CA GLY A 547 -14.57 4.18 30.82
C GLY A 547 -15.54 4.40 29.64
N LYS A 548 -15.27 5.38 28.75
CA LYS A 548 -16.10 5.63 27.57
C LYS A 548 -15.27 5.52 26.30
N GLU A 549 -15.78 4.76 25.35
CA GLU A 549 -15.28 4.79 23.96
C GLU A 549 -15.54 6.18 23.37
N HIS A 550 -14.59 6.68 22.59
CA HIS A 550 -14.77 7.93 21.87
C HIS A 550 -14.49 7.74 20.38
N GLN A 551 -15.26 8.43 19.57
CA GLN A 551 -15.07 8.46 18.13
C GLN A 551 -13.83 9.29 17.77
N LEU A 552 -13.02 8.79 16.83
CA LEU A 552 -11.88 9.55 16.32
C LEU A 552 -12.35 10.82 15.62
N LYS A 553 -11.63 11.91 15.83
CA LYS A 553 -11.90 13.18 15.15
C LYS A 553 -11.60 13.08 13.65
N ASP A 554 -12.30 13.90 12.88
CA ASP A 554 -12.06 14.02 11.44
C ASP A 554 -10.64 14.51 11.16
N ASN A 555 -10.05 13.94 10.10
CA ASN A 555 -8.77 14.38 9.57
C ASN A 555 -8.97 15.35 8.44
N VAL A 556 -8.26 16.49 8.51
CA VAL A 556 -8.25 17.50 7.44
C VAL A 556 -6.81 17.90 7.17
N LYS A 557 -6.37 17.74 5.93
CA LYS A 557 -5.03 18.12 5.48
C LYS A 557 -5.15 19.07 4.30
N LEU A 558 -4.63 20.27 4.45
CA LEU A 558 -4.46 21.21 3.35
C LEU A 558 -2.97 21.32 3.05
N ASN A 559 -2.59 20.95 1.83
CA ASN A 559 -1.22 21.03 1.36
C ASN A 559 -1.12 21.99 0.18
N ALA A 560 0.03 22.64 0.02
CA ALA A 560 0.31 23.47 -1.14
C ALA A 560 1.70 23.16 -1.69
N VAL A 561 1.86 23.38 -2.98
CA VAL A 561 3.14 23.28 -3.68
C VAL A 561 3.34 24.51 -4.55
N VAL A 562 4.52 25.09 -4.50
CA VAL A 562 4.95 26.16 -5.39
C VAL A 562 6.17 25.67 -6.15
N THR A 563 6.13 25.74 -7.48
CA THR A 563 7.24 25.38 -8.36
C THR A 563 7.78 26.59 -9.09
N TYR A 564 9.08 26.62 -9.29
CA TYR A 564 9.76 27.62 -10.10
C TYR A 564 10.85 26.96 -10.96
N ASP A 565 10.68 26.99 -12.27
CA ASP A 565 11.58 26.41 -13.27
C ASP A 565 12.30 27.54 -14.03
N PRO A 566 13.44 28.06 -13.50
CA PRO A 566 14.15 29.19 -14.12
C PRO A 566 14.64 28.88 -15.53
N ASP A 567 15.02 27.63 -15.77
CA ASP A 567 15.51 27.12 -17.04
C ASP A 567 15.12 25.64 -17.21
N ARG A 568 15.58 25.00 -18.30
CA ARG A 568 15.24 23.58 -18.62
C ARG A 568 15.91 22.57 -17.70
N ASN A 569 16.95 22.98 -16.99
CA ASN A 569 17.82 22.11 -16.23
C ASN A 569 17.60 22.23 -14.71
N SER A 570 16.99 23.33 -14.28
CA SER A 570 16.86 23.68 -12.85
C SER A 570 15.41 23.82 -12.45
N SER A 571 15.03 23.24 -11.31
CA SER A 571 13.70 23.36 -10.73
C SER A 571 13.79 23.57 -9.23
N PHE A 572 13.01 24.50 -8.73
CA PHE A 572 12.78 24.73 -7.29
C PHE A 572 11.35 24.31 -6.94
N LYS A 573 11.19 23.62 -5.83
CA LYS A 573 9.88 23.19 -5.34
C LYS A 573 9.77 23.45 -3.84
N LEU A 574 8.82 24.28 -3.45
CA LEU A 574 8.43 24.51 -2.06
C LEU A 574 7.15 23.71 -1.79
N ASN A 575 7.22 22.72 -0.92
CA ASN A 575 6.06 22.00 -0.43
C ASN A 575 5.70 22.49 0.96
N LEU A 576 4.41 22.71 1.19
CA LEU A 576 3.82 23.11 2.46
C LEU A 576 2.80 22.06 2.85
N TYR A 577 3.04 21.33 3.93
CA TYR A 577 2.19 20.24 4.41
C TYR A 577 1.43 20.67 5.65
N ASN A 578 0.18 20.20 5.74
CA ASN A 578 -0.71 20.46 6.86
C ASN A 578 -0.75 21.96 7.21
N LEU A 579 -1.07 22.81 6.22
CA LEU A 579 -1.14 24.27 6.35
C LEU A 579 -2.08 24.74 7.48
N LEU A 580 -3.03 23.90 7.87
CA LEU A 580 -3.98 24.16 8.95
C LEU A 580 -3.38 23.84 10.33
N ASP A 581 -2.18 23.26 10.37
CA ASP A 581 -1.47 22.80 11.58
C ASP A 581 -2.37 21.99 12.55
N ARG A 582 -3.23 21.13 11.97
CA ARG A 582 -4.14 20.30 12.77
C ARG A 582 -3.45 19.06 13.28
N ASP A 583 -3.75 18.68 14.51
CA ASP A 583 -3.45 17.36 15.06
C ASP A 583 -4.37 16.32 14.41
N ASN A 584 -3.95 15.78 13.27
CA ASN A 584 -4.66 14.72 12.56
C ASN A 584 -4.31 13.36 13.16
N VAL A 585 -5.29 12.72 13.79
CA VAL A 585 -5.13 11.39 14.38
C VAL A 585 -5.26 10.34 13.29
N LEU A 586 -4.26 9.46 13.15
CA LEU A 586 -4.21 8.49 12.06
C LEU A 586 -5.03 7.22 12.32
N ASN A 587 -5.09 6.77 13.57
CA ASN A 587 -5.70 5.47 13.91
C ASN A 587 -6.15 5.41 15.38
N VAL A 588 -6.81 4.31 15.75
CA VAL A 588 -7.31 4.04 17.11
C VAL A 588 -6.22 4.01 18.19
N SER A 589 -4.96 3.93 17.84
CA SER A 589 -3.84 4.10 18.77
C SER A 589 -3.43 5.56 18.95
N GLU A 590 -4.22 6.51 18.41
CA GLU A 590 -4.04 7.95 18.49
C GLU A 590 -2.66 8.44 18.03
N ASN A 591 -2.07 7.75 17.05
CA ASN A 591 -0.87 8.27 16.40
C ASN A 591 -1.21 9.50 15.58
N LEU A 592 -0.40 10.53 15.71
CA LEU A 592 -0.56 11.79 14.98
C LEU A 592 0.16 11.73 13.63
N ASP A 593 -0.42 12.38 12.65
CA ASP A 593 0.27 12.73 11.42
C ASP A 593 1.27 13.89 11.66
N ARG A 594 2.01 14.23 10.64
CA ARG A 594 2.94 15.35 10.66
C ARG A 594 2.24 16.66 11.04
N PRO A 595 2.84 17.48 11.91
CA PRO A 595 2.42 18.86 12.10
C PRO A 595 2.67 19.68 10.83
N PHE A 596 2.33 20.96 10.83
CA PHE A 596 2.76 21.85 9.77
C PHE A 596 4.26 21.69 9.50
N ASN A 597 4.59 21.43 8.27
CA ASN A 597 5.97 21.36 7.85
C ASN A 597 6.14 21.84 6.40
N TRP A 598 7.35 22.28 6.11
CA TRP A 598 7.72 22.72 4.79
C TRP A 598 9.02 22.09 4.33
N THR A 599 9.15 21.93 3.02
CA THR A 599 10.40 21.51 2.37
C THR A 599 10.64 22.35 1.13
N LEU A 600 11.89 22.80 0.98
CA LEU A 600 12.39 23.42 -0.25
C LEU A 600 13.34 22.45 -0.92
N SER A 601 13.03 22.08 -2.16
CA SER A 601 13.86 21.20 -2.98
C SER A 601 14.45 21.99 -4.15
N TYR A 602 15.70 21.71 -4.46
CA TYR A 602 16.36 22.10 -5.70
C TYR A 602 16.72 20.85 -6.49
N ASN A 603 16.28 20.77 -7.72
CA ASN A 603 16.67 19.74 -8.68
C ASN A 603 17.48 20.36 -9.80
N HIS A 604 18.60 19.69 -10.14
CA HIS A 604 19.39 20.04 -11.34
C HIS A 604 19.57 18.83 -12.22
N THR A 605 19.27 18.99 -13.50
CA THR A 605 19.41 17.97 -14.57
C THR A 605 20.58 18.33 -15.47
N PHE A 606 21.45 17.36 -15.72
CA PHE A 606 22.67 17.54 -16.52
C PHE A 606 22.49 17.06 -17.96
#